data_b5103a2c0bb6963651ef3dca3abaff91
#
_entry.id   b5103a2c0bb6963651ef3dca3abaff91
#
_cell.length_a   1.000
_cell.length_b   1.000
_cell.length_c   1.000
_cell.angle_alpha   90.00
_cell.angle_beta   90.00
_cell.angle_gamma   90.00
#
_symmetry.space_group_name_H-M   'P 1'
#
loop_
_entity.id
_entity.type
_entity.pdbx_description
1 polymer ?
#
loop_
_entity_poly.entity_id
_entity_poly.type
_entity_poly.pdbx_seq_one_letter_code
_entity_poly.pdbx_strand_id
1 'polypeptide(L)' 'VGTVDGWENGVASCQQRGKWSLGDTLEVLCPDGRSIPLNPEWIKNEAGELVESTPHAMERYTIPTPELPPMSLLRRKTV' A
#
# COMPACT_ATOMS: atom_id res chain seq x y z
N VAL A 1 -5.06 5.06 -3.55
CA VAL A 1 -3.76 5.70 -3.33
C VAL A 1 -2.61 4.86 -3.86
N GLY A 2 -2.88 3.66 -4.31
CA GLY A 2 -1.83 2.85 -4.89
C GLY A 2 -2.35 1.59 -5.54
N THR A 3 -1.47 0.93 -6.29
CA THR A 3 -1.73 -0.38 -6.87
C THR A 3 -0.71 -1.37 -6.31
N VAL A 4 -1.15 -2.60 -6.06
CA VAL A 4 -0.26 -3.65 -5.58
C VAL A 4 0.36 -4.36 -6.79
N ASP A 5 1.68 -4.27 -6.93
CA ASP A 5 2.41 -4.90 -8.01
C ASP A 5 2.79 -6.35 -7.67
N GLY A 6 3.01 -6.64 -6.39
CA GLY A 6 3.38 -7.96 -5.95
C GLY A 6 3.39 -8.09 -4.44
N TRP A 7 3.52 -9.32 -3.96
CA TRP A 7 3.58 -9.60 -2.53
C TRP A 7 4.58 -10.73 -2.29
N GLU A 8 5.41 -10.57 -1.24
CA GLU A 8 6.39 -11.58 -0.87
C GLU A 8 6.72 -11.45 0.61
N ASN A 9 6.70 -12.57 1.32
CA ASN A 9 7.13 -12.66 2.73
C ASN A 9 6.51 -11.63 3.65
N GLY A 10 5.21 -11.41 3.53
CA GLY A 10 4.49 -10.47 4.40
C GLY A 10 4.58 -9.02 3.97
N VAL A 11 5.13 -8.75 2.80
CA VAL A 11 5.34 -7.38 2.29
C VAL A 11 4.77 -7.24 0.91
N ALA A 12 3.99 -6.19 0.69
CA ALA A 12 3.47 -5.85 -0.63
C ALA A 12 4.32 -4.75 -1.27
N SER A 13 4.61 -4.92 -2.56
CA SER A 13 5.25 -3.89 -3.38
C SER A 13 4.16 -3.11 -4.08
N CYS A 14 4.14 -1.80 -3.90
CA CYS A 14 3.07 -0.95 -4.39
C CYS A 14 3.63 0.22 -5.19
N GLN A 15 2.81 0.74 -6.09
CA GLN A 15 3.13 1.98 -6.82
C GLN A 15 2.19 3.08 -6.34
N GLN A 16 2.75 4.26 -6.05
CA GLN A 16 1.96 5.37 -5.55
C GLN A 16 1.08 5.94 -6.68
N ARG A 17 -0.20 6.07 -6.38
CA ARG A 17 -1.19 6.70 -7.26
C ARG A 17 -1.84 7.90 -6.60
N GLY A 18 -1.57 8.10 -5.32
CA GLY A 18 -2.06 9.23 -4.55
C GLY A 18 -1.33 9.27 -3.23
N LYS A 19 -1.11 10.47 -2.71
CA LYS A 19 -0.37 10.65 -1.46
C LYS A 19 -1.15 10.12 -0.27
N TRP A 20 -0.45 9.41 0.62
CA TRP A 20 -1.00 9.00 1.90
C TRP A 20 0.14 8.94 2.93
N SER A 21 -0.22 8.85 4.21
CA SER A 21 0.75 8.89 5.31
C SER A 21 0.48 7.79 6.31
N LEU A 22 1.47 7.47 7.12
CA LEU A 22 1.28 6.57 8.25
C LEU A 22 0.20 7.14 9.16
N GLY A 23 -0.64 6.26 9.68
CA GLY A 23 -1.79 6.67 10.48
C GLY A 23 -3.08 6.76 9.67
N ASP A 24 -3.00 6.86 8.35
CA ASP A 24 -4.18 6.77 7.51
C ASP A 24 -4.66 5.32 7.49
N THR A 25 -5.97 5.14 7.52
CA THR A 25 -6.56 3.82 7.34
C THR A 25 -6.72 3.57 5.85
N LEU A 26 -6.15 2.47 5.38
CA LEU A 26 -6.26 2.06 3.98
C LEU A 26 -7.25 0.91 3.85
N GLU A 27 -7.77 0.76 2.64
CA GLU A 27 -8.61 -0.37 2.28
C GLU A 27 -8.04 -0.99 1.02
N VAL A 28 -7.85 -2.30 1.04
CA VAL A 28 -7.38 -3.04 -0.13
C VAL A 28 -8.59 -3.58 -0.86
N LEU A 29 -8.73 -3.21 -2.13
CA LEU A 29 -9.79 -3.72 -3.00
C LEU A 29 -9.19 -4.85 -3.82
N CYS A 30 -9.63 -6.07 -3.55
CA CYS A 30 -9.15 -7.26 -4.25
C CYS A 30 -9.89 -7.45 -5.56
N PRO A 31 -9.24 -8.07 -6.59
CA PRO A 31 -9.90 -8.32 -7.87
C PRO A 31 -11.17 -9.17 -7.78
N ASP A 32 -11.29 -9.99 -6.74
CA ASP A 32 -12.47 -10.83 -6.52
C ASP A 32 -13.63 -10.11 -5.83
N GLY A 33 -13.50 -8.81 -5.58
CA GLY A 33 -14.54 -8.00 -4.94
C GLY A 33 -14.43 -7.87 -3.43
N ARG A 34 -13.47 -8.54 -2.80
CA ARG A 34 -13.28 -8.39 -1.35
C ARG A 34 -12.57 -7.08 -1.03
N SER A 35 -12.84 -6.54 0.15
CA SER A 35 -12.08 -5.41 0.67
C SER A 35 -11.51 -5.77 2.03
N ILE A 36 -10.27 -5.36 2.27
CA ILE A 36 -9.55 -5.69 3.50
C ILE A 36 -9.05 -4.39 4.11
N PRO A 37 -9.39 -4.10 5.37
CA PRO A 37 -8.85 -2.92 6.03
C PRO A 37 -7.35 -3.12 6.31
N LEU A 38 -6.57 -2.05 6.18
CA LEU A 38 -5.13 -2.13 6.31
C LEU A 38 -4.59 -0.89 7.03
N ASN A 39 -3.81 -1.14 8.08
CA ASN A 39 -3.13 -0.08 8.82
C ASN A 39 -1.64 -0.41 8.84
N PRO A 40 -0.88 -0.01 7.81
CA PRO A 40 0.54 -0.32 7.76
C PRO A 40 1.29 0.32 8.93
N GLU A 41 2.22 -0.43 9.51
CA GLU A 41 3.04 0.06 10.61
C GLU A 41 4.26 0.83 10.12
N TRP A 42 4.64 0.62 8.85
CA TRP A 42 5.78 1.30 8.27
C TRP A 42 5.64 1.37 6.75
N ILE A 43 6.38 2.29 6.15
CA ILE A 43 6.50 2.41 4.70
C ILE A 43 7.98 2.48 4.38
N LYS A 44 8.43 1.71 3.40
CA LYS A 44 9.78 1.83 2.84
C LYS A 44 9.69 2.33 1.42
N ASN A 45 10.53 3.31 1.08
CA ASN A 45 10.60 3.82 -0.29
C ASN A 45 11.47 2.90 -1.17
N GLU A 46 11.71 3.30 -2.44
CA GLU A 46 12.50 2.50 -3.36
C GLU A 46 13.95 2.30 -2.89
N ALA A 47 14.47 3.23 -2.11
CA ALA A 47 15.82 3.12 -1.57
C ALA A 47 15.89 2.21 -0.35
N GLY A 48 14.75 1.71 0.13
CA GLY A 48 14.70 0.88 1.33
C GLY A 48 14.69 1.67 2.62
N GLU A 49 14.47 2.97 2.56
CA GLU A 49 14.42 3.82 3.74
C GLU A 49 13.00 3.92 4.30
N LEU A 50 12.88 3.95 5.61
CA LEU A 50 11.60 4.16 6.26
C LEU A 50 11.15 5.60 6.08
N VAL A 51 9.91 5.77 5.63
CA VAL A 51 9.31 7.08 5.39
C VAL A 51 7.94 7.14 6.06
N GLU A 52 7.46 8.35 6.32
CA GLU A 52 6.16 8.54 6.97
C GLU A 52 5.03 8.77 5.99
N SER A 53 5.35 9.05 4.73
CA SER A 53 4.36 9.31 3.70
C SER A 53 4.92 8.98 2.33
N THR A 54 4.04 9.00 1.33
CA THR A 54 4.39 8.72 -0.06
C THR A 54 4.25 9.99 -0.89
N PRO A 55 5.21 10.94 -0.80
CA PRO A 55 5.06 12.27 -1.40
C PRO A 55 5.27 12.33 -2.91
N HIS A 56 5.93 11.33 -3.50
CA HIS A 56 6.28 11.35 -4.92
C HIS A 56 5.34 10.48 -5.74
N ALA A 57 4.69 11.07 -6.75
CA ALA A 57 3.82 10.33 -7.66
C ALA A 57 4.62 9.25 -8.40
N MET A 58 3.99 8.09 -8.60
CA MET A 58 4.56 6.95 -9.34
C MET A 58 5.75 6.28 -8.65
N GLU A 59 6.15 6.74 -7.47
CA GLU A 59 7.22 6.10 -6.71
C GLU A 59 6.73 4.76 -6.16
N ARG A 60 7.61 3.77 -6.16
CA ARG A 60 7.30 2.48 -5.57
C ARG A 60 7.63 2.50 -4.08
N TYR A 61 6.83 1.78 -3.32
CA TYR A 61 7.04 1.62 -1.90
C TYR A 61 6.62 0.23 -1.47
N THR A 62 7.07 -0.19 -0.28
CA THR A 62 6.69 -1.47 0.31
C THR A 62 6.04 -1.24 1.67
N ILE A 63 5.05 -2.06 2.00
CA ILE A 63 4.34 -1.99 3.26
C ILE A 63 4.07 -3.41 3.76
N PRO A 64 3.96 -3.61 5.10
CA PRO A 64 3.61 -4.92 5.63
C PRO A 64 2.12 -5.19 5.41
N THR A 65 1.81 -6.33 4.84
CA THR A 65 0.41 -6.72 4.58
C THR A 65 0.24 -8.22 4.73
N PRO A 66 -1.00 -8.71 5.00
CA PRO A 66 -1.31 -10.10 4.76
C PRO A 66 -1.19 -10.39 3.26
N GLU A 67 -1.20 -11.66 2.89
CA GLU A 67 -1.10 -12.04 1.49
C GLU A 67 -2.21 -11.37 0.66
N LEU A 68 -1.79 -10.70 -0.41
CA LEU A 68 -2.71 -10.01 -1.31
C LEU A 68 -2.54 -10.55 -2.72
N PRO A 69 -3.65 -10.72 -3.46
CA PRO A 69 -3.54 -11.10 -4.87
C PRO A 69 -2.95 -9.94 -5.68
N PRO A 70 -2.23 -10.24 -6.79
CA PRO A 70 -1.74 -9.18 -7.66
C PRO A 70 -2.90 -8.38 -8.24
N MET A 71 -2.62 -7.13 -8.62
CA MET A 71 -3.59 -6.19 -9.17
C MET A 71 -4.62 -5.69 -8.15
N SER A 72 -4.38 -5.89 -6.85
CA SER A 72 -5.20 -5.26 -5.82
C SER A 72 -4.96 -3.76 -5.81
N LEU A 73 -5.97 -3.00 -5.41
CA LEU A 73 -5.89 -1.55 -5.32
C LEU A 73 -5.88 -1.11 -3.87
N LEU A 74 -5.09 -0.09 -3.57
CA LEU A 74 -5.10 0.54 -2.27
C LEU A 74 -5.89 1.83 -2.34
N ARG A 75 -6.79 2.00 -1.39
CA ARG A 75 -7.62 3.19 -1.28
C ARG A 75 -7.53 3.73 0.15
N ARG A 76 -7.43 5.06 0.29
CA ARG A 76 -7.49 5.66 1.60
C ARG A 76 -8.96 5.70 2.03
N LYS A 77 -9.24 5.12 3.20
CA LYS A 77 -10.58 5.11 3.73
C LYS A 77 -10.87 6.47 4.33
N THR A 78 -11.87 7.15 3.79
CA THR A 78 -12.39 8.40 4.36
C THR A 78 -13.50 8.07 5.34
N VAL A 79 -13.41 8.67 6.50
CA VAL A 79 -14.42 8.49 7.54
C VAL A 79 -15.50 9.53 7.37
#